data_43889b1411253c16b6e176422bd73668
#
_entry.id   43889b1411253c16b6e176422bd73668
#
_cell.length_a   1.000
_cell.length_b   1.000
_cell.length_c   1.000
_cell.angle_alpha   90.00
_cell.angle_beta   90.00
_cell.angle_gamma   90.00
#
_symmetry.space_group_name_H-M   'P 1'
#
loop_
_entity.id
_entity.type
_entity.pdbx_description
1 polymer ?
#
loop_
_entity_poly.entity_id
_entity_poly.type
_entity_poly.pdbx_seq_one_letter_code
_entity_poly.pdbx_strand_id
1 'polypeptide(L)'
;FRSYGERLDWSNPRLLCIAGDFTKYDTHAVQQINRNIELIRYRKFDDDLLLLELVNATAAQSSTMLSSGSTGPSSARIAPTFSEDLARLDVEIQNRFEVLKTYIEALGDDVQTKVLKNYVAFKRIKNFACVSIQRRGELAVRVKLDPDTIELEPGFTQDVRGKGYYGTGDLEILIRSDADIKRATPLILQSYESN
;
A
#
# COMPACT_ATOMS: atom_id res chain seq x y z
N PHE A 1 -14.05 -1.98 42.94
CA PHE A 1 -13.24 -2.35 41.76
C PHE A 1 -13.82 -3.52 40.91
N ARG A 2 -14.76 -4.34 41.45
CA ARG A 2 -15.35 -5.47 40.71
C ARG A 2 -16.48 -5.08 39.75
N SER A 3 -17.06 -3.90 39.78
CA SER A 3 -18.23 -3.54 38.97
C SER A 3 -17.92 -2.93 37.61
N TYR A 4 -16.66 -2.61 37.31
CA TYR A 4 -16.27 -2.05 36.00
C TYR A 4 -15.97 -3.11 34.94
N GLY A 5 -15.55 -4.33 35.35
CA GLY A 5 -15.19 -5.41 34.40
C GLY A 5 -16.36 -6.00 33.63
N GLU A 6 -17.58 -5.94 34.20
CA GLU A 6 -18.80 -6.49 33.58
C GLU A 6 -19.40 -5.63 32.45
N ARG A 7 -18.92 -4.39 32.25
CA ARG A 7 -19.36 -3.47 31.20
C ARG A 7 -18.40 -3.36 30.02
N LEU A 8 -17.29 -4.09 30.06
CA LEU A 8 -16.30 -4.05 28.98
C LEU A 8 -16.68 -5.03 27.90
N ASP A 9 -16.86 -4.53 26.68
CA ASP A 9 -17.07 -5.37 25.50
C ASP A 9 -15.70 -5.91 25.04
N TRP A 10 -15.49 -7.22 25.23
CA TRP A 10 -14.32 -7.96 24.83
C TRP A 10 -14.45 -8.63 23.46
N SER A 11 -15.55 -8.40 22.74
CA SER A 11 -15.80 -9.01 21.43
C SER A 11 -14.81 -8.57 20.37
N ASN A 12 -14.31 -7.33 20.48
CA ASN A 12 -13.34 -6.78 19.53
C ASN A 12 -12.26 -5.90 20.20
N PRO A 13 -11.38 -6.50 21.02
CA PRO A 13 -10.36 -5.74 21.74
C PRO A 13 -9.35 -5.11 20.77
N ARG A 14 -8.94 -3.90 21.06
CA ARG A 14 -7.88 -3.16 20.36
C ARG A 14 -6.61 -3.17 21.21
N LEU A 15 -5.51 -3.64 20.65
CA LEU A 15 -4.20 -3.66 21.30
C LEU A 15 -3.36 -2.46 20.85
N LEU A 16 -2.90 -1.65 21.77
CA LEU A 16 -1.96 -0.56 21.52
C LEU A 16 -0.58 -0.97 22.04
N CYS A 17 0.39 -1.09 21.13
CA CYS A 17 1.78 -1.32 21.47
C CYS A 17 2.54 0.01 21.36
N ILE A 18 3.08 0.51 22.46
CA ILE A 18 3.80 1.79 22.52
C ILE A 18 5.26 1.50 22.86
N ALA A 19 6.19 1.87 22.00
CA ALA A 19 7.63 1.65 22.19
C ALA A 19 8.45 2.81 21.65
N GLY A 20 9.74 2.88 22.03
CA GLY A 20 10.68 3.88 21.53
C GLY A 20 11.01 3.69 20.05
N ASP A 21 10.98 2.43 19.58
CA ASP A 21 11.10 2.08 18.15
C ASP A 21 10.53 0.70 17.87
N PHE A 22 10.26 0.41 16.60
CA PHE A 22 9.81 -0.88 16.10
C PHE A 22 10.68 -1.32 14.92
N THR A 23 11.01 -2.59 14.90
CA THR A 23 11.76 -3.20 13.80
C THR A 23 10.81 -3.59 12.65
N LYS A 24 11.38 -3.87 11.48
CA LYS A 24 10.62 -4.46 10.36
C LYS A 24 9.96 -5.81 10.73
N TYR A 25 10.56 -6.55 11.65
CA TYR A 25 10.01 -7.83 12.12
C TYR A 25 8.75 -7.64 12.97
N ASP A 26 8.72 -6.60 13.81
CA ASP A 26 7.52 -6.28 14.61
C ASP A 26 6.35 -5.89 13.71
N THR A 27 6.61 -5.07 12.70
CA THR A 27 5.62 -4.69 11.70
C THR A 27 5.10 -5.90 10.91
N HIS A 28 5.99 -6.80 10.49
CA HIS A 28 5.59 -8.04 9.82
C HIS A 28 4.81 -9.00 10.74
N ALA A 29 5.26 -9.18 11.98
CA ALA A 29 4.60 -10.05 12.95
C ALA A 29 3.15 -9.60 13.20
N VAL A 30 2.95 -8.30 13.37
CA VAL A 30 1.61 -7.72 13.60
C VAL A 30 0.68 -7.92 12.39
N GLN A 31 1.20 -7.87 11.16
CA GLN A 31 0.42 -8.12 9.94
C GLN A 31 -0.06 -9.58 9.81
N GLN A 32 0.64 -10.53 10.43
CA GLN A 32 0.24 -11.95 10.43
C GLN A 32 -0.82 -12.28 11.49
N ILE A 33 -1.09 -11.35 12.41
CA ILE A 33 -2.06 -11.54 13.49
C ILE A 33 -3.38 -10.88 13.08
N ASN A 34 -4.43 -11.70 12.91
CA ASN A 34 -5.78 -11.18 12.60
C ASN A 34 -6.43 -10.57 13.86
N ARG A 35 -5.92 -9.42 14.29
CA ARG A 35 -6.40 -8.64 15.45
C ARG A 35 -6.25 -7.16 15.18
N ASN A 36 -6.99 -6.32 15.92
CA ASN A 36 -6.82 -4.88 15.91
C ASN A 36 -5.58 -4.51 16.73
N ILE A 37 -4.45 -4.28 16.08
CA ILE A 37 -3.19 -3.95 16.73
C ILE A 37 -2.65 -2.65 16.11
N GLU A 38 -2.25 -1.73 16.97
CA GLU A 38 -1.60 -0.48 16.57
C GLU A 38 -0.22 -0.38 17.20
N LEU A 39 0.78 -0.08 16.37
CA LEU A 39 2.14 0.18 16.81
C LEU A 39 2.35 1.69 16.83
N ILE A 40 2.57 2.23 18.03
CA ILE A 40 2.77 3.67 18.26
C ILE A 40 4.20 3.87 18.77
N ARG A 41 5.01 4.58 18.00
CA ARG A 41 6.34 4.98 18.41
C ARG A 41 6.26 6.26 19.24
N TYR A 42 6.96 6.29 20.37
CA TYR A 42 7.13 7.51 21.13
C TYR A 42 8.52 8.09 20.94
N ARG A 43 8.60 9.42 20.93
CA ARG A 43 9.86 10.17 21.02
C ARG A 43 9.71 11.22 22.10
N LYS A 44 10.66 11.24 23.03
CA LYS A 44 10.75 12.27 24.06
C LYS A 44 11.68 13.37 23.57
N PHE A 45 11.24 14.61 23.64
CA PHE A 45 12.02 15.81 23.37
C PHE A 45 12.10 16.60 24.66
N ASP A 46 13.29 16.70 25.21
CA ASP A 46 13.55 17.26 26.53
C ASP A 46 12.64 16.64 27.62
N ASP A 47 12.30 17.38 28.65
CA ASP A 47 11.49 16.85 29.75
C ASP A 47 9.98 17.06 29.59
N ASP A 48 9.56 17.92 28.67
CA ASP A 48 8.19 18.41 28.58
C ASP A 48 7.42 17.98 27.34
N LEU A 49 8.09 17.39 26.33
CA LEU A 49 7.44 17.08 25.05
C LEU A 49 7.53 15.60 24.70
N LEU A 50 6.38 14.98 24.46
CA LEU A 50 6.25 13.60 23.99
C LEU A 50 5.53 13.56 22.64
N LEU A 51 6.21 13.08 21.60
CA LEU A 51 5.61 12.79 20.30
C LEU A 51 5.16 11.34 20.26
N LEU A 52 3.91 11.11 19.88
CA LEU A 52 3.36 9.79 19.56
C LEU A 52 3.11 9.70 18.06
N GLU A 53 3.74 8.73 17.41
CA GLU A 53 3.66 8.51 15.96
C GLU A 53 3.11 7.12 15.67
N LEU A 54 2.02 7.03 14.89
CA LEU A 54 1.48 5.75 14.46
C LEU A 54 2.39 5.14 13.40
N VAL A 55 3.05 4.02 13.72
CA VAL A 55 3.96 3.30 12.82
C VAL A 55 3.18 2.32 11.94
N ASN A 56 2.25 1.56 12.53
CA ASN A 56 1.42 0.59 11.82
C ASN A 56 0.09 0.38 12.54
N ALA A 57 -0.95 0.04 11.79
CA ALA A 57 -2.25 -0.36 12.33
C ALA A 57 -2.82 -1.51 11.51
N THR A 58 -3.24 -2.59 12.17
CA THR A 58 -3.96 -3.71 11.57
C THR A 58 -5.37 -3.78 12.12
N ALA A 59 -6.33 -4.15 11.28
CA ALA A 59 -7.71 -4.40 11.67
C ALA A 59 -8.02 -5.89 11.56
N ALA A 60 -8.66 -6.46 12.59
CA ALA A 60 -9.16 -7.82 12.52
C ALA A 60 -10.20 -7.93 11.38
N GLN A 61 -9.95 -8.83 10.44
CA GLN A 61 -10.95 -9.19 9.45
C GLN A 61 -11.98 -10.11 10.11
N SER A 62 -13.19 -9.60 10.31
CA SER A 62 -14.32 -10.43 10.72
C SER A 62 -14.65 -11.37 9.56
N SER A 63 -14.31 -12.65 9.69
CA SER A 63 -14.82 -13.70 8.84
C SER A 63 -16.28 -13.93 9.19
N THR A 64 -17.17 -13.08 8.71
CA THR A 64 -18.60 -13.39 8.70
C THR A 64 -18.91 -14.15 7.42
N MET A 65 -18.82 -15.45 7.50
CA MET A 65 -19.49 -16.35 6.56
C MET A 65 -21.01 -16.23 6.78
N LEU A 66 -21.70 -15.88 5.69
CA LEU A 66 -23.06 -16.27 5.31
C LEU A 66 -24.21 -16.16 6.30
N SER A 67 -25.14 -15.29 6.01
CA SER A 67 -26.49 -15.77 5.64
C SER A 67 -27.29 -14.67 4.95
N SER A 68 -27.93 -15.08 3.90
CA SER A 68 -28.92 -14.43 3.07
C SER A 68 -30.12 -13.87 3.86
N GLY A 69 -30.56 -12.67 3.46
CA GLY A 69 -31.94 -12.26 3.78
C GLY A 69 -32.17 -10.75 3.86
N SER A 70 -32.61 -10.19 2.74
CA SER A 70 -33.65 -9.15 2.60
C SER A 70 -33.48 -7.73 3.17
N THR A 71 -33.50 -6.82 2.22
CA THR A 71 -34.25 -5.52 2.14
C THR A 71 -33.87 -4.37 3.05
N GLY A 72 -33.29 -3.31 2.39
CA GLY A 72 -33.44 -1.87 2.65
C GLY A 72 -32.29 -1.17 3.32
N PRO A 73 -32.13 0.15 3.23
CA PRO A 73 -31.98 0.97 2.03
C PRO A 73 -30.51 1.35 1.76
N SER A 74 -30.17 1.51 0.48
CA SER A 74 -29.01 2.27 -0.04
C SER A 74 -27.74 2.30 0.81
N SER A 75 -27.03 1.17 0.87
CA SER A 75 -25.62 1.18 1.26
C SER A 75 -24.81 1.74 0.09
N ALA A 76 -24.22 2.91 0.29
CA ALA A 76 -23.14 3.37 -0.57
C ALA A 76 -22.15 2.21 -0.72
N ARG A 77 -22.00 1.67 -1.93
CA ARG A 77 -21.03 0.61 -2.24
C ARG A 77 -19.66 1.15 -1.87
N ILE A 78 -19.08 0.64 -0.80
CA ILE A 78 -17.70 0.94 -0.45
C ILE A 78 -16.88 0.41 -1.63
N ALA A 79 -16.25 1.32 -2.37
CA ALA A 79 -15.41 0.93 -3.50
C ALA A 79 -14.27 0.03 -2.99
N PRO A 80 -13.97 -1.09 -3.67
CA PRO A 80 -12.98 -2.05 -3.25
C PRO A 80 -11.60 -1.41 -3.10
N THR A 81 -10.77 -1.98 -2.24
CA THR A 81 -9.38 -1.58 -2.05
C THR A 81 -8.49 -2.19 -3.14
N PHE A 82 -7.28 -1.64 -3.33
CA PHE A 82 -6.28 -2.18 -4.26
C PHE A 82 -6.07 -3.70 -4.06
N SER A 83 -5.96 -4.15 -2.80
CA SER A 83 -5.74 -5.56 -2.50
C SER A 83 -6.93 -6.45 -2.89
N GLU A 84 -8.15 -5.95 -2.70
CA GLU A 84 -9.37 -6.67 -3.10
C GLU A 84 -9.52 -6.70 -4.62
N ASP A 85 -9.15 -5.61 -5.30
CA ASP A 85 -9.16 -5.57 -6.76
C ASP A 85 -8.09 -6.50 -7.34
N LEU A 86 -6.87 -6.50 -6.78
CA LEU A 86 -5.80 -7.41 -7.19
C LEU A 86 -6.21 -8.89 -7.02
N ALA A 87 -6.84 -9.24 -5.89
CA ALA A 87 -7.29 -10.61 -5.63
C ALA A 87 -8.37 -11.12 -6.60
N ARG A 88 -9.07 -10.21 -7.31
CA ARG A 88 -10.08 -10.54 -8.33
C ARG A 88 -9.51 -10.71 -9.73
N LEU A 89 -8.25 -10.32 -9.94
CA LEU A 89 -7.59 -10.42 -11.24
C LEU A 89 -7.03 -11.82 -11.45
N ASP A 90 -6.68 -12.11 -12.71
CA ASP A 90 -6.04 -13.35 -13.09
C ASP A 90 -4.73 -13.57 -12.33
N VAL A 91 -4.44 -14.83 -12.03
CA VAL A 91 -3.22 -15.24 -11.29
C VAL A 91 -1.95 -14.71 -11.95
N GLU A 92 -1.92 -14.61 -13.28
CA GLU A 92 -0.79 -14.02 -14.00
C GLU A 92 -0.53 -12.56 -13.64
N ILE A 93 -1.59 -11.76 -13.48
CA ILE A 93 -1.47 -10.35 -13.13
C ILE A 93 -1.02 -10.22 -11.66
N GLN A 94 -1.56 -11.07 -10.78
CA GLN A 94 -1.12 -11.14 -9.39
C GLN A 94 0.37 -11.48 -9.30
N ASN A 95 0.82 -12.48 -10.03
CA ASN A 95 2.24 -12.88 -10.09
C ASN A 95 3.12 -11.74 -10.63
N ARG A 96 2.70 -11.05 -11.70
CA ARG A 96 3.42 -9.88 -12.23
C ARG A 96 3.54 -8.77 -11.20
N PHE A 97 2.47 -8.51 -10.43
CA PHE A 97 2.51 -7.53 -9.35
C PHE A 97 3.53 -7.92 -8.27
N GLU A 98 3.54 -9.18 -7.83
CA GLU A 98 4.49 -9.65 -6.82
C GLU A 98 5.95 -9.62 -7.30
N VAL A 99 6.21 -9.97 -8.56
CA VAL A 99 7.55 -9.86 -9.18
C VAL A 99 7.99 -8.39 -9.21
N LEU A 100 7.12 -7.50 -9.65
CA LEU A 100 7.39 -6.06 -9.72
C LEU A 100 7.63 -5.47 -8.33
N LYS A 101 6.79 -5.80 -7.36
CA LYS A 101 6.91 -5.37 -5.96
C LYS A 101 8.23 -5.84 -5.36
N THR A 102 8.55 -7.13 -5.51
CA THR A 102 9.81 -7.71 -5.01
C THR A 102 11.02 -7.01 -5.61
N TYR A 103 10.99 -6.72 -6.90
CA TYR A 103 12.05 -5.96 -7.55
C TYR A 103 12.21 -4.55 -6.96
N ILE A 104 11.10 -3.81 -6.81
CA ILE A 104 11.12 -2.43 -6.29
C ILE A 104 11.60 -2.41 -4.82
N GLU A 105 11.16 -3.36 -4.00
CA GLU A 105 11.58 -3.47 -2.60
C GLU A 105 13.06 -3.88 -2.46
N ALA A 106 13.61 -4.60 -3.45
CA ALA A 106 15.02 -5.00 -3.48
C ALA A 106 15.97 -3.88 -3.93
N LEU A 107 15.47 -2.74 -4.39
CA LEU A 107 16.33 -1.61 -4.82
C LEU A 107 17.13 -1.00 -3.66
N GLY A 108 16.62 -1.08 -2.43
CA GLY A 108 17.33 -0.62 -1.25
C GLY A 108 16.59 -0.91 0.06
N ASP A 109 17.35 -1.01 1.14
CA ASP A 109 16.82 -1.27 2.48
C ASP A 109 15.96 -0.12 3.03
N ASP A 110 16.04 1.06 2.41
CA ASP A 110 15.30 2.27 2.76
C ASP A 110 13.94 2.39 2.04
N VAL A 111 13.62 1.45 1.16
CA VAL A 111 12.33 1.42 0.46
C VAL A 111 11.21 1.03 1.42
N GLN A 112 10.21 1.90 1.50
CA GLN A 112 9.00 1.67 2.28
C GLN A 112 7.80 1.48 1.34
N THR A 113 7.08 0.39 1.53
CA THR A 113 5.86 0.08 0.78
C THR A 113 4.63 0.51 1.57
N LYS A 114 3.73 1.26 0.93
CA LYS A 114 2.45 1.67 1.51
C LYS A 114 1.30 1.30 0.59
N VAL A 115 0.44 0.39 1.05
CA VAL A 115 -0.79 0.03 0.36
C VAL A 115 -1.85 1.10 0.65
N LEU A 116 -2.42 1.68 -0.40
CA LEU A 116 -3.48 2.68 -0.37
C LEU A 116 -4.73 2.10 -1.04
N LYS A 117 -5.84 2.81 -0.95
CA LYS A 117 -7.13 2.33 -1.48
C LYS A 117 -7.05 1.93 -2.96
N ASN A 118 -6.40 2.73 -3.81
CA ASN A 118 -6.42 2.55 -5.26
C ASN A 118 -5.05 2.23 -5.87
N TYR A 119 -3.98 2.22 -5.09
CA TYR A 119 -2.61 1.98 -5.55
C TYR A 119 -1.68 1.60 -4.40
N VAL A 120 -0.52 1.05 -4.74
CA VAL A 120 0.59 0.83 -3.81
C VAL A 120 1.67 1.86 -4.11
N ALA A 121 2.11 2.57 -3.08
CA ALA A 121 3.20 3.55 -3.17
C ALA A 121 4.50 2.95 -2.63
N PHE A 122 5.59 3.17 -3.34
CA PHE A 122 6.95 2.86 -2.94
C PHE A 122 7.70 4.17 -2.74
N LYS A 123 8.26 4.37 -1.55
CA LYS A 123 8.91 5.62 -1.18
C LYS A 123 10.23 5.37 -0.48
N ARG A 124 11.13 6.33 -0.61
CA ARG A 124 12.28 6.60 0.26
C ARG A 124 11.94 7.81 1.14
N ILE A 125 12.46 8.96 0.84
CA ILE A 125 12.03 10.26 1.42
C ILE A 125 10.69 10.66 0.80
N LYS A 126 10.56 10.52 -0.52
CA LYS A 126 9.34 10.78 -1.31
C LYS A 126 8.94 9.54 -2.09
N ASN A 127 7.72 9.53 -2.65
CA ASN A 127 7.30 8.44 -3.53
C ASN A 127 8.12 8.52 -4.84
N PHE A 128 8.79 7.43 -5.20
CA PHE A 128 9.49 7.30 -6.47
C PHE A 128 8.75 6.38 -7.46
N ALA A 129 7.92 5.46 -6.95
CA ALA A 129 7.07 4.62 -7.77
C ALA A 129 5.70 4.42 -7.12
N CYS A 130 4.65 4.33 -7.95
CA CYS A 130 3.30 3.99 -7.54
C CYS A 130 2.73 2.97 -8.52
N VAL A 131 2.19 1.86 -8.02
CA VAL A 131 1.57 0.81 -8.84
C VAL A 131 0.07 0.83 -8.64
N SER A 132 -0.68 0.92 -9.73
CA SER A 132 -2.15 0.89 -9.75
C SER A 132 -2.67 -0.13 -10.76
N ILE A 133 -3.93 -0.54 -10.57
CA ILE A 133 -4.64 -1.42 -11.50
C ILE A 133 -5.47 -0.55 -12.43
N GLN A 134 -5.30 -0.73 -13.75
CA GLN A 134 -6.08 -0.06 -14.78
C GLN A 134 -7.42 -0.80 -15.02
N ARG A 135 -8.38 -0.11 -15.67
CA ARG A 135 -9.73 -0.64 -15.91
C ARG A 135 -9.78 -1.99 -16.63
N ARG A 136 -8.74 -2.32 -17.41
CA ARG A 136 -8.63 -3.61 -18.13
C ARG A 136 -7.89 -4.69 -17.35
N GLY A 137 -7.60 -4.46 -16.05
CA GLY A 137 -6.80 -5.37 -15.25
C GLY A 137 -5.30 -5.30 -15.54
N GLU A 138 -4.83 -4.32 -16.33
CA GLU A 138 -3.41 -4.09 -16.57
C GLU A 138 -2.78 -3.37 -15.38
N LEU A 139 -1.50 -3.62 -15.10
CA LEU A 139 -0.75 -2.85 -14.10
C LEU A 139 -0.18 -1.58 -14.73
N ALA A 140 -0.28 -0.47 -14.02
CA ALA A 140 0.38 0.77 -14.39
C ALA A 140 1.35 1.19 -13.28
N VAL A 141 2.60 1.42 -13.65
CA VAL A 141 3.65 1.94 -12.76
C VAL A 141 3.88 3.40 -13.09
N ARG A 142 3.68 4.28 -12.11
CA ARG A 142 4.03 5.69 -12.26
C ARG A 142 5.32 5.97 -11.53
N VAL A 143 6.24 6.60 -12.22
CA VAL A 143 7.58 6.91 -11.73
C VAL A 143 7.83 8.42 -11.78
N LYS A 144 8.66 8.90 -10.87
CA LYS A 144 9.02 10.31 -10.76
C LYS A 144 10.19 10.63 -11.70
N LEU A 145 9.92 10.56 -13.00
CA LEU A 145 10.86 10.90 -14.06
C LEU A 145 10.25 11.99 -14.95
N ASP A 146 11.09 12.87 -15.47
CA ASP A 146 10.66 13.87 -16.45
C ASP A 146 10.43 13.20 -17.81
N PRO A 147 9.20 13.17 -18.34
CA PRO A 147 8.91 12.55 -19.63
C PRO A 147 9.66 13.17 -20.81
N ASP A 148 10.10 14.43 -20.70
CA ASP A 148 10.85 15.10 -21.76
C ASP A 148 12.30 14.57 -21.90
N THR A 149 12.80 13.84 -20.89
CA THR A 149 14.13 13.22 -20.90
C THR A 149 14.12 11.77 -21.37
N ILE A 150 12.95 11.23 -21.72
CA ILE A 150 12.76 9.81 -22.04
C ILE A 150 12.08 9.69 -23.40
N GLU A 151 12.55 8.76 -24.23
CA GLU A 151 11.86 8.40 -25.44
C GLU A 151 10.55 7.67 -25.10
N LEU A 152 9.42 8.33 -25.36
CA LEU A 152 8.11 7.76 -25.08
C LEU A 152 7.74 6.72 -26.12
N GLU A 153 7.38 5.52 -25.67
CA GLU A 153 6.95 4.42 -26.54
C GLU A 153 5.42 4.26 -26.49
N PRO A 154 4.71 4.47 -27.62
CA PRO A 154 3.27 4.30 -27.67
C PRO A 154 2.80 2.93 -27.16
N GLY A 155 1.87 2.94 -26.18
CA GLY A 155 1.34 1.72 -25.59
C GLY A 155 2.20 1.10 -24.48
N PHE A 156 3.39 1.64 -24.18
CA PHE A 156 4.22 1.22 -23.06
C PHE A 156 4.46 2.37 -22.08
N THR A 157 4.96 3.51 -22.56
CA THR A 157 5.18 4.70 -21.72
C THR A 157 4.33 5.87 -22.17
N GLN A 158 3.86 6.68 -21.23
CA GLN A 158 3.13 7.91 -21.54
C GLN A 158 3.37 9.02 -20.51
N ASP A 159 3.36 10.25 -20.99
CA ASP A 159 3.34 11.45 -20.15
C ASP A 159 1.98 11.59 -19.46
N VAL A 160 2.01 11.66 -18.13
CA VAL A 160 0.81 11.81 -17.30
C VAL A 160 0.81 13.08 -16.48
N ARG A 161 1.70 14.04 -16.79
CA ARG A 161 1.69 15.38 -16.15
C ARG A 161 0.35 16.07 -16.35
N GLY A 162 -0.16 16.63 -15.27
CA GLY A 162 -1.46 17.34 -15.30
C GLY A 162 -2.69 16.46 -15.46
N LYS A 163 -2.55 15.13 -15.54
CA LYS A 163 -3.69 14.20 -15.56
C LYS A 163 -4.03 13.80 -14.13
N GLY A 164 -5.32 13.83 -13.78
CA GLY A 164 -5.82 13.46 -12.45
C GLY A 164 -5.84 11.95 -12.23
N TYR A 165 -4.69 11.35 -11.96
CA TYR A 165 -4.56 9.93 -11.63
C TYR A 165 -4.28 9.69 -10.14
N TYR A 166 -4.43 8.43 -9.71
CA TYR A 166 -4.05 8.01 -8.38
C TYR A 166 -2.52 7.83 -8.29
N GLY A 167 -1.89 8.36 -7.23
CA GLY A 167 -0.46 8.27 -7.00
C GLY A 167 0.31 9.49 -7.52
N THR A 168 1.62 9.46 -7.33
CA THR A 168 2.57 10.49 -7.75
C THR A 168 3.50 9.94 -8.82
N GLY A 169 3.82 10.75 -9.81
CA GLY A 169 4.70 10.40 -10.91
C GLY A 169 4.27 11.11 -12.19
N ASP A 170 5.22 11.46 -13.02
CA ASP A 170 5.02 12.23 -14.25
C ASP A 170 5.06 11.33 -15.49
N LEU A 171 5.70 10.14 -15.36
CA LEU A 171 5.76 9.10 -16.38
C LEU A 171 4.97 7.86 -15.95
N GLU A 172 4.05 7.38 -16.78
CA GLU A 172 3.34 6.11 -16.58
C GLU A 172 3.88 5.04 -17.51
N ILE A 173 4.09 3.85 -16.95
CA ILE A 173 4.59 2.65 -17.65
C ILE A 173 3.50 1.58 -17.53
N LEU A 174 3.04 1.03 -18.66
CA LEU A 174 2.02 -0.01 -18.70
C LEU A 174 2.69 -1.40 -18.73
N ILE A 175 2.27 -2.26 -17.81
CA ILE A 175 2.78 -3.63 -17.65
C ILE A 175 1.68 -4.61 -18.05
N ARG A 176 1.86 -5.25 -19.21
CA ARG A 176 0.95 -6.26 -19.76
C ARG A 176 1.58 -7.64 -19.83
N SER A 177 2.91 -7.68 -19.83
CA SER A 177 3.69 -8.92 -19.97
C SER A 177 4.93 -8.89 -19.05
N ASP A 178 5.55 -10.04 -18.86
CA ASP A 178 6.82 -10.14 -18.11
C ASP A 178 7.97 -9.43 -18.85
N ALA A 179 7.88 -9.31 -20.18
CA ALA A 179 8.82 -8.52 -20.97
C ALA A 179 8.73 -7.04 -20.62
N ASP A 180 7.52 -6.53 -20.36
CA ASP A 180 7.32 -5.12 -19.96
C ASP A 180 7.93 -4.84 -18.58
N ILE A 181 7.91 -5.81 -17.66
CA ILE A 181 8.58 -5.65 -16.36
C ILE A 181 10.08 -5.42 -16.56
N LYS A 182 10.72 -6.23 -17.42
CA LYS A 182 12.16 -6.09 -17.73
C LYS A 182 12.50 -4.73 -18.36
N ARG A 183 11.61 -4.23 -19.21
CA ARG A 183 11.76 -2.90 -19.86
C ARG A 183 11.50 -1.75 -18.86
N ALA A 184 10.60 -1.94 -17.90
CA ALA A 184 10.29 -0.95 -16.86
C ALA A 184 11.41 -0.83 -15.81
N THR A 185 12.14 -1.91 -15.56
CA THR A 185 13.24 -1.99 -14.57
C THR A 185 14.19 -0.80 -14.59
N PRO A 186 14.81 -0.41 -15.74
CA PRO A 186 15.74 0.72 -15.78
C PRO A 186 15.07 2.05 -15.45
N LEU A 187 13.82 2.26 -15.84
CA LEU A 187 13.08 3.48 -15.56
C LEU A 187 12.72 3.60 -14.07
N ILE A 188 12.34 2.47 -13.46
CA ILE A 188 12.05 2.40 -12.02
C ILE A 188 13.32 2.66 -11.21
N LEU A 189 14.45 2.07 -11.60
CA LEU A 189 15.75 2.29 -10.97
C LEU A 189 16.17 3.76 -11.07
N GLN A 190 16.06 4.37 -12.25
CA GLN A 190 16.38 5.79 -12.45
C GLN A 190 15.53 6.70 -11.56
N SER A 191 14.24 6.39 -11.41
CA SER A 191 13.35 7.13 -10.50
C SER A 191 13.74 6.94 -9.04
N TYR A 192 14.18 5.75 -8.64
CA TYR A 192 14.69 5.46 -7.31
C TYR A 192 15.95 6.27 -6.99
N GLU A 193 16.92 6.33 -7.92
CA GLU A 193 18.18 7.04 -7.76
C GLU A 193 18.01 8.57 -7.73
N SER A 194 16.97 9.09 -8.41
CA SER A 194 16.66 10.51 -8.49
C SER A 194 15.85 11.05 -7.30
N ASN A 195 15.41 10.20 -6.36
CA ASN A 195 14.61 10.53 -5.19
C ASN A 195 15.31 10.21 -3.88
#